data_002138bc42fb4f7c4671241ffa324b0a
#
_entry.id   002138bc42fb4f7c4671241ffa324b0a
#
_cell.length_a   1.000
_cell.length_b   1.000
_cell.length_c   1.000
_cell.angle_alpha   90.00
_cell.angle_beta   90.00
_cell.angle_gamma   90.00
#
_symmetry.space_group_name_H-M   'P 1'
#
loop_
_entity.id
_entity.type
_entity.pdbx_description
1 polymer ?
#
loop_
_entity_poly.entity_id
_entity_poly.type
_entity_poly.pdbx_seq_one_letter_code
_entity_poly.pdbx_strand_id
1 'polypeptide(L)'
;MPFSSTNPATSFYKAHECYVIDRVLENMLKNDIKPKDIVNRDSFLNAIKLTTILGGSTNAVIHLLAMAKEFDVHLSIQDFQDVSDITPILGNLKPHGQYSMVDIHRISGAMPGIIRYLIENNILDGNTYTITGGTLKENIEKFNIPKLEFEKQKVFYPLNRPFKEDGHIQVLYGNLCPEGSIAKISGKEGNYFRGPARVYDTEDELIEDLESNIIQKG
;
A
#
# COMPACT_ATOMS: atom_id res chain seq x y z
N MET A 1 10.87 -9.06 -1.65
CA MET A 1 12.32 -8.89 -1.47
C MET A 1 12.68 -9.13 -0.01
N PRO A 2 13.87 -9.64 0.31
CA PRO A 2 14.30 -9.70 1.70
C PRO A 2 14.30 -8.29 2.29
N PHE A 3 14.04 -8.18 3.58
CA PHE A 3 14.07 -6.91 4.32
C PHE A 3 13.10 -5.82 3.89
N SER A 4 11.97 -6.15 3.34
CA SER A 4 10.88 -5.24 2.96
C SER A 4 11.01 -4.51 1.62
N SER A 5 12.17 -4.42 1.01
CA SER A 5 12.43 -3.68 -0.24
C SER A 5 12.09 -2.19 -0.22
N THR A 6 11.89 -1.61 0.94
CA THR A 6 11.37 -0.24 1.10
C THR A 6 12.47 0.80 1.31
N ASN A 7 13.73 0.39 1.33
CA ASN A 7 14.84 1.36 1.42
C ASN A 7 14.78 2.35 0.25
N PRO A 8 14.99 3.66 0.50
CA PRO A 8 15.02 4.67 -0.56
C PRO A 8 16.04 4.32 -1.64
N ALA A 9 15.72 4.58 -2.90
CA ALA A 9 16.56 4.23 -4.05
C ALA A 9 17.96 4.84 -3.99
N THR A 10 18.10 6.03 -3.39
CA THR A 10 19.36 6.75 -3.20
C THR A 10 20.15 6.32 -1.94
N SER A 11 19.60 5.40 -1.15
CA SER A 11 20.21 4.96 0.11
C SER A 11 21.30 3.92 -0.15
N PHE A 12 22.41 4.00 0.61
CA PHE A 12 23.41 2.95 0.67
C PHE A 12 22.80 1.58 1.03
N TYR A 13 21.78 1.55 1.89
CA TYR A 13 21.08 0.33 2.25
C TYR A 13 20.37 -0.32 1.05
N LYS A 14 19.91 0.47 0.06
CA LYS A 14 19.34 -0.07 -1.18
C LYS A 14 20.41 -0.80 -2.00
N ALA A 15 21.59 -0.24 -2.12
CA ALA A 15 22.71 -0.92 -2.78
C ALA A 15 23.05 -2.25 -2.08
N HIS A 16 23.09 -2.26 -0.75
CA HIS A 16 23.31 -3.48 0.03
C HIS A 16 22.19 -4.53 -0.21
N GLU A 17 20.91 -4.14 -0.25
CA GLU A 17 19.81 -5.06 -0.60
C GLU A 17 20.04 -5.72 -1.97
N CYS A 18 20.56 -4.98 -2.95
CA CYS A 18 20.87 -5.52 -4.27
C CYS A 18 22.00 -6.57 -4.22
N TYR A 19 22.98 -6.39 -3.36
CA TYR A 19 24.06 -7.36 -3.20
C TYR A 19 23.64 -8.68 -2.53
N VAL A 20 22.63 -8.66 -1.66
CA VAL A 20 22.21 -9.87 -0.97
C VAL A 20 21.14 -10.67 -1.74
N ILE A 21 20.65 -10.12 -2.85
CA ILE A 21 19.57 -10.75 -3.62
C ILE A 21 20.04 -12.01 -4.36
N ASP A 22 21.31 -12.07 -4.72
CA ASP A 22 21.94 -13.25 -5.34
C ASP A 22 21.77 -14.50 -4.47
N ARG A 23 22.03 -14.38 -3.17
CA ARG A 23 21.86 -15.46 -2.19
C ARG A 23 20.42 -15.90 -2.04
N VAL A 24 19.48 -14.96 -2.13
CA VAL A 24 18.05 -15.26 -2.07
C VAL A 24 17.63 -16.03 -3.32
N LEU A 25 18.07 -15.60 -4.49
CA LEU A 25 17.80 -16.30 -5.75
C LEU A 25 18.42 -17.70 -5.75
N GLU A 26 19.67 -17.82 -5.29
CA GLU A 26 20.34 -19.12 -5.14
C GLU A 26 19.54 -20.05 -4.21
N ASN A 27 19.05 -19.56 -3.08
CA ASN A 27 18.20 -20.31 -2.16
C ASN A 27 16.88 -20.74 -2.81
N MET A 28 16.22 -19.84 -3.55
CA MET A 28 15.00 -20.15 -4.27
C MET A 28 15.23 -21.27 -5.31
N LEU A 29 16.30 -21.17 -6.08
CA LEU A 29 16.66 -22.19 -7.06
C LEU A 29 16.99 -23.55 -6.42
N LYS A 30 17.78 -23.56 -5.34
CA LYS A 30 18.13 -24.80 -4.62
C LYS A 30 16.93 -25.50 -3.99
N ASN A 31 15.95 -24.77 -3.54
CA ASN A 31 14.75 -25.29 -2.88
C ASN A 31 13.54 -25.33 -3.79
N ASP A 32 13.69 -25.11 -5.10
CA ASP A 32 12.62 -25.06 -6.11
C ASP A 32 11.46 -24.15 -5.72
N ILE A 33 11.73 -23.03 -5.05
CA ILE A 33 10.73 -22.03 -4.63
C ILE A 33 10.34 -21.21 -5.84
N LYS A 34 9.08 -21.30 -6.25
CA LYS A 34 8.52 -20.58 -7.41
C LYS A 34 7.68 -19.38 -6.94
N PRO A 35 7.53 -18.34 -7.77
CA PRO A 35 6.59 -17.26 -7.47
C PRO A 35 5.18 -17.72 -7.13
N LYS A 36 4.68 -18.81 -7.76
CA LYS A 36 3.37 -19.41 -7.48
C LYS A 36 3.25 -19.99 -6.06
N ASP A 37 4.35 -20.36 -5.41
CA ASP A 37 4.34 -20.87 -4.04
C ASP A 37 4.19 -19.73 -3.01
N ILE A 38 4.52 -18.51 -3.42
CA ILE A 38 4.54 -17.32 -2.56
C ILE A 38 3.28 -16.49 -2.76
N VAL A 39 2.86 -16.33 -4.03
CA VAL A 39 1.76 -15.45 -4.40
C VAL A 39 0.44 -16.22 -4.30
N ASN A 40 -0.37 -15.84 -3.33
CA ASN A 40 -1.70 -16.38 -3.09
C ASN A 40 -2.67 -15.27 -2.64
N ARG A 41 -3.93 -15.60 -2.40
CA ARG A 41 -4.95 -14.64 -2.00
C ARG A 41 -4.56 -13.89 -0.71
N ASP A 42 -4.02 -14.58 0.29
CA ASP A 42 -3.67 -13.98 1.58
C ASP A 42 -2.51 -12.98 1.45
N SER A 43 -1.54 -13.28 0.57
CA SER A 43 -0.46 -12.32 0.27
C SER A 43 -0.99 -11.06 -0.44
N PHE A 44 -2.00 -11.17 -1.32
CA PHE A 44 -2.67 -10.01 -1.91
C PHE A 44 -3.47 -9.23 -0.88
N LEU A 45 -4.21 -9.89 0.01
CA LEU A 45 -4.93 -9.20 1.10
C LEU A 45 -3.97 -8.45 2.03
N ASN A 46 -2.82 -9.04 2.36
CA ASN A 46 -1.77 -8.33 3.10
C ASN A 46 -1.26 -7.09 2.35
N ALA A 47 -1.07 -7.20 1.03
CA ALA A 47 -0.63 -6.07 0.20
C ALA A 47 -1.66 -4.94 0.17
N ILE A 48 -2.95 -5.26 0.05
CA ILE A 48 -4.06 -4.29 0.08
C ILE A 48 -4.11 -3.60 1.44
N LYS A 49 -4.09 -4.37 2.55
CA LYS A 49 -4.08 -3.84 3.91
C LYS A 49 -2.90 -2.90 4.14
N LEU A 50 -1.69 -3.30 3.77
CA LEU A 50 -0.51 -2.45 3.93
C LEU A 50 -0.59 -1.18 3.08
N THR A 51 -1.09 -1.28 1.85
CA THR A 51 -1.35 -0.12 0.98
C THR A 51 -2.33 0.85 1.64
N THR A 52 -3.43 0.34 2.21
CA THR A 52 -4.43 1.14 2.91
C THR A 52 -3.85 1.81 4.15
N ILE A 53 -3.16 1.07 5.00
CA ILE A 53 -2.53 1.56 6.25
C ILE A 53 -1.56 2.71 5.99
N LEU A 54 -0.82 2.64 4.88
CA LEU A 54 0.16 3.67 4.51
C LEU A 54 -0.45 4.83 3.69
N GLY A 55 -1.73 4.78 3.35
CA GLY A 55 -2.35 5.79 2.49
C GLY A 55 -1.82 5.77 1.05
N GLY A 56 -1.60 4.57 0.50
CA GLY A 56 -0.97 4.33 -0.79
C GLY A 56 -1.73 4.86 -2.00
N SER A 57 -1.23 4.58 -3.19
CA SER A 57 -1.78 5.04 -4.46
C SER A 57 -2.90 4.13 -4.97
N THR A 58 -3.89 4.69 -5.67
CA THR A 58 -4.90 3.95 -6.44
C THR A 58 -4.27 3.10 -7.56
N ASN A 59 -3.07 3.43 -8.02
CA ASN A 59 -2.33 2.59 -8.96
C ASN A 59 -2.09 1.18 -8.43
N ALA A 60 -1.99 1.01 -7.10
CA ALA A 60 -1.86 -0.30 -6.48
C ALA A 60 -3.05 -1.23 -6.83
N VAL A 61 -4.26 -0.68 -6.98
CA VAL A 61 -5.45 -1.46 -7.35
C VAL A 61 -5.25 -2.10 -8.72
N ILE A 62 -4.88 -1.32 -9.73
CA ILE A 62 -4.67 -1.79 -11.09
C ILE A 62 -3.56 -2.85 -11.12
N HIS A 63 -2.43 -2.58 -10.47
CA HIS A 63 -1.29 -3.48 -10.48
C HIS A 63 -1.56 -4.79 -9.73
N LEU A 64 -2.21 -4.73 -8.56
CA LEU A 64 -2.53 -5.94 -7.79
C LEU A 64 -3.56 -6.81 -8.51
N LEU A 65 -4.59 -6.21 -9.15
CA LEU A 65 -5.55 -6.95 -9.97
C LEU A 65 -4.88 -7.62 -11.17
N ALA A 66 -4.00 -6.91 -11.87
CA ALA A 66 -3.25 -7.45 -13.00
C ALA A 66 -2.36 -8.62 -12.57
N MET A 67 -1.60 -8.45 -11.47
CA MET A 67 -0.77 -9.54 -10.92
C MET A 67 -1.61 -10.73 -10.48
N ALA A 68 -2.72 -10.51 -9.77
CA ALA A 68 -3.59 -11.59 -9.31
C ALA A 68 -4.11 -12.43 -10.49
N LYS A 69 -4.48 -11.77 -11.59
CA LYS A 69 -4.91 -12.45 -12.82
C LYS A 69 -3.81 -13.33 -13.41
N GLU A 70 -2.56 -12.87 -13.48
CA GLU A 70 -1.43 -13.66 -13.99
C GLU A 70 -1.08 -14.87 -13.11
N PHE A 71 -1.41 -14.82 -11.83
CA PHE A 71 -1.21 -15.93 -10.89
C PHE A 71 -2.45 -16.83 -10.72
N ASP A 72 -3.53 -16.61 -11.49
CA ASP A 72 -4.81 -17.29 -11.36
C ASP A 72 -5.44 -17.16 -9.95
N VAL A 73 -5.16 -16.02 -9.27
CA VAL A 73 -5.73 -15.70 -7.97
C VAL A 73 -6.96 -14.83 -8.16
N HIS A 74 -8.10 -15.27 -7.64
CA HIS A 74 -9.31 -14.46 -7.68
C HIS A 74 -9.17 -13.24 -6.77
N LEU A 75 -9.14 -12.05 -7.37
CA LEU A 75 -9.12 -10.74 -6.71
C LEU A 75 -10.03 -9.80 -7.49
N SER A 76 -10.83 -9.01 -6.79
CA SER A 76 -11.77 -8.05 -7.37
C SER A 76 -11.60 -6.66 -6.76
N ILE A 77 -12.20 -5.65 -7.36
CA ILE A 77 -12.23 -4.30 -6.78
C ILE A 77 -12.97 -4.28 -5.43
N GLN A 78 -13.93 -5.22 -5.22
CA GLN A 78 -14.67 -5.33 -3.97
C GLN A 78 -13.75 -5.71 -2.80
N ASP A 79 -12.71 -6.52 -3.02
CA ASP A 79 -11.73 -6.85 -1.98
C ASP A 79 -11.01 -5.59 -1.45
N PHE A 80 -10.81 -4.59 -2.30
CA PHE A 80 -10.24 -3.30 -1.87
C PHE A 80 -11.22 -2.49 -1.03
N GLN A 81 -12.52 -2.51 -1.37
CA GLN A 81 -13.55 -1.88 -0.56
C GLN A 81 -13.64 -2.54 0.81
N ASP A 82 -13.76 -3.88 0.83
CA ASP A 82 -13.91 -4.65 2.07
C ASP A 82 -12.72 -4.41 3.02
N VAL A 83 -11.50 -4.37 2.49
CA VAL A 83 -10.31 -4.06 3.28
C VAL A 83 -10.30 -2.60 3.71
N SER A 84 -10.70 -1.67 2.85
CA SER A 84 -10.71 -0.23 3.15
C SER A 84 -11.68 0.10 4.28
N ASP A 85 -12.83 -0.58 4.33
CA ASP A 85 -13.86 -0.35 5.35
C ASP A 85 -13.43 -0.73 6.77
N ILE A 86 -12.53 -1.71 6.90
CA ILE A 86 -12.10 -2.25 8.19
C ILE A 86 -10.65 -1.91 8.56
N THR A 87 -9.91 -1.25 7.67
CA THR A 87 -8.48 -0.99 7.86
C THR A 87 -8.22 0.50 7.98
N PRO A 88 -7.79 0.99 9.15
CA PRO A 88 -7.49 2.40 9.35
C PRO A 88 -6.22 2.83 8.61
N ILE A 89 -6.11 4.13 8.32
CA ILE A 89 -4.84 4.73 7.89
C ILE A 89 -4.02 5.06 9.14
N LEU A 90 -2.82 4.50 9.24
CA LEU A 90 -1.89 4.77 10.33
C LEU A 90 -0.73 5.67 9.88
N GLY A 91 -0.40 5.68 8.59
CA GLY A 91 0.64 6.51 8.02
C GLY A 91 0.21 7.97 7.84
N ASN A 92 0.89 8.90 8.51
CA ASN A 92 0.76 10.35 8.28
C ASN A 92 1.59 10.76 7.05
N LEU A 93 1.32 10.11 5.91
CA LEU A 93 2.13 10.20 4.70
C LEU A 93 1.42 11.00 3.61
N LYS A 94 2.20 11.70 2.80
CA LYS A 94 1.68 12.42 1.62
C LYS A 94 1.01 11.43 0.64
N PRO A 95 -0.08 11.86 -0.03
CA PRO A 95 -0.66 13.20 -0.08
C PRO A 95 -1.62 13.55 1.07
N HIS A 96 -2.09 12.57 1.88
CA HIS A 96 -3.03 12.80 2.97
C HIS A 96 -2.38 13.52 4.16
N GLY A 97 -1.18 13.10 4.51
CA GLY A 97 -0.42 13.56 5.66
C GLY A 97 0.74 14.49 5.29
N GLN A 98 1.65 14.64 6.25
CA GLN A 98 2.73 15.63 6.19
C GLN A 98 4.08 15.05 5.73
N TYR A 99 4.32 13.76 6.01
CA TYR A 99 5.62 13.11 5.81
C TYR A 99 5.71 12.38 4.47
N SER A 100 6.91 12.09 4.05
CA SER A 100 7.19 11.30 2.85
C SER A 100 7.45 9.83 3.20
N MET A 101 7.40 8.95 2.21
CA MET A 101 7.72 7.53 2.39
C MET A 101 9.15 7.30 2.91
N VAL A 102 10.09 8.23 2.61
CA VAL A 102 11.46 8.20 3.12
C VAL A 102 11.49 8.37 4.65
N ASP A 103 10.54 9.09 5.24
CA ASP A 103 10.51 9.33 6.68
C ASP A 103 10.21 8.06 7.49
N ILE A 104 9.59 7.04 6.87
CA ILE A 104 9.42 5.70 7.45
C ILE A 104 10.77 5.08 7.84
N HIS A 105 11.83 5.34 7.07
CA HIS A 105 13.17 4.81 7.38
C HIS A 105 13.86 5.51 8.55
N ARG A 106 13.32 6.65 9.00
CA ARG A 106 13.88 7.44 10.10
C ARG A 106 13.27 7.09 11.45
N ILE A 107 12.13 6.39 11.46
CA ILE A 107 11.52 5.94 12.71
C ILE A 107 12.13 4.61 13.18
N SER A 108 12.10 4.38 14.49
CA SER A 108 12.59 3.14 15.10
C SER A 108 11.86 1.93 14.50
N GLY A 109 12.60 0.91 14.08
CA GLY A 109 12.06 -0.29 13.44
C GLY A 109 11.72 -0.13 11.96
N ALA A 110 11.57 1.08 11.44
CA ALA A 110 11.23 1.35 10.04
C ALA A 110 10.09 0.47 9.50
N MET A 111 10.08 0.09 8.22
CA MET A 111 9.04 -0.79 7.66
C MET A 111 9.00 -2.19 8.30
N PRO A 112 10.11 -2.87 8.62
CA PRO A 112 10.06 -4.14 9.33
C PRO A 112 9.38 -4.04 10.71
N GLY A 113 9.59 -2.93 11.44
CA GLY A 113 8.91 -2.65 12.70
C GLY A 113 7.41 -2.45 12.53
N ILE A 114 6.99 -1.78 11.46
CA ILE A 114 5.58 -1.62 11.10
C ILE A 114 4.96 -2.99 10.80
N ILE A 115 5.59 -3.81 9.94
CA ILE A 115 5.09 -5.14 9.60
C ILE A 115 4.95 -6.00 10.86
N ARG A 116 5.96 -5.99 11.74
CA ARG A 116 5.88 -6.71 13.04
C ARG A 116 4.68 -6.23 13.86
N TYR A 117 4.52 -4.93 14.05
CA TYR A 117 3.41 -4.35 14.79
C TYR A 117 2.06 -4.79 14.23
N LEU A 118 1.91 -4.81 12.91
CA LEU A 118 0.67 -5.21 12.25
C LEU A 118 0.39 -6.72 12.37
N ILE A 119 1.41 -7.57 12.36
CA ILE A 119 1.29 -9.01 12.62
C ILE A 119 0.89 -9.26 14.09
N GLU A 120 1.58 -8.62 15.04
CA GLU A 120 1.30 -8.75 16.48
C GLU A 120 -0.13 -8.33 16.85
N ASN A 121 -0.74 -7.44 16.05
CA ASN A 121 -2.12 -6.98 16.22
C ASN A 121 -3.14 -7.67 15.28
N ASN A 122 -2.77 -8.77 14.62
CA ASN A 122 -3.62 -9.56 13.71
C ASN A 122 -4.20 -8.78 12.52
N ILE A 123 -3.54 -7.72 12.10
CA ILE A 123 -3.91 -6.97 10.89
C ILE A 123 -3.35 -7.66 9.64
N LEU A 124 -2.06 -8.02 9.67
CA LEU A 124 -1.43 -8.80 8.60
C LEU A 124 -1.36 -10.27 8.99
N ASP A 125 -1.57 -11.15 8.01
CA ASP A 125 -1.31 -12.57 8.17
C ASP A 125 0.20 -12.84 8.09
N GLY A 126 0.77 -13.20 9.23
CA GLY A 126 2.18 -13.55 9.35
C GLY A 126 2.55 -14.90 8.75
N ASN A 127 1.58 -15.76 8.39
CA ASN A 127 1.82 -17.10 7.84
C ASN A 127 2.04 -17.09 6.32
N THR A 128 1.87 -15.95 5.66
CA THR A 128 2.15 -15.84 4.22
C THR A 128 3.60 -16.17 3.92
N TYR A 129 3.81 -17.06 2.93
CA TYR A 129 5.12 -17.52 2.52
C TYR A 129 5.91 -16.45 1.78
N THR A 130 7.23 -16.48 1.86
CA THR A 130 8.10 -15.45 1.30
C THR A 130 9.26 -16.04 0.50
N ILE A 131 9.95 -15.20 -0.27
CA ILE A 131 11.11 -15.59 -1.09
C ILE A 131 12.30 -16.15 -0.30
N THR A 132 12.30 -16.02 1.03
CA THR A 132 13.37 -16.56 1.88
C THR A 132 13.19 -18.04 2.19
N GLY A 133 12.08 -18.65 1.79
CA GLY A 133 11.74 -20.02 2.14
C GLY A 133 11.10 -20.18 3.52
N GLY A 134 10.66 -19.08 4.12
CA GLY A 134 9.93 -19.03 5.38
C GLY A 134 8.74 -18.07 5.31
N THR A 135 7.96 -18.05 6.39
CA THR A 135 6.80 -17.14 6.51
C THR A 135 7.23 -15.70 6.81
N LEU A 136 6.32 -14.76 6.63
CA LEU A 136 6.53 -13.36 6.95
C LEU A 136 6.85 -13.17 8.45
N LYS A 137 6.15 -13.91 9.32
CA LYS A 137 6.39 -13.90 10.77
C LYS A 137 7.78 -14.42 11.12
N GLU A 138 8.18 -15.57 10.58
CA GLU A 138 9.52 -16.14 10.81
C GLU A 138 10.64 -15.19 10.36
N ASN A 139 10.44 -14.48 9.24
CA ASN A 139 11.40 -13.49 8.79
C ASN A 139 11.54 -12.32 9.78
N ILE A 140 10.42 -11.83 10.30
CA ILE A 140 10.42 -10.75 11.29
C ILE A 140 11.06 -11.18 12.61
N GLU A 141 10.86 -12.42 13.04
CA GLU A 141 11.43 -12.97 14.27
C GLU A 141 12.94 -13.23 14.17
N LYS A 142 13.45 -13.56 12.99
CA LYS A 142 14.90 -13.77 12.76
C LYS A 142 15.74 -12.51 12.97
N PHE A 143 15.16 -11.34 12.82
CA PHE A 143 15.89 -10.08 12.91
C PHE A 143 15.59 -9.37 14.23
N ASN A 144 16.62 -8.84 14.89
CA ASN A 144 16.45 -7.99 16.06
C ASN A 144 15.97 -6.58 15.63
N ILE A 145 14.70 -6.51 15.22
CA ILE A 145 14.09 -5.28 14.75
C ILE A 145 13.70 -4.43 15.97
N PRO A 146 14.11 -3.15 16.05
CA PRO A 146 13.66 -2.26 17.12
C PRO A 146 12.15 -2.12 17.14
N LYS A 147 11.57 -1.92 18.33
CA LYS A 147 10.15 -1.62 18.46
C LYS A 147 9.84 -0.21 17.96
N LEU A 148 8.62 -0.01 17.46
CA LEU A 148 8.10 1.32 17.14
C LEU A 148 7.95 2.13 18.45
N GLU A 149 8.45 3.36 18.41
CA GLU A 149 8.37 4.30 19.53
C GLU A 149 7.36 5.41 19.18
N PHE A 150 6.08 5.15 19.38
CA PHE A 150 4.99 6.03 18.95
C PHE A 150 5.05 7.44 19.55
N GLU A 151 5.56 7.58 20.77
CA GLU A 151 5.66 8.88 21.45
C GLU A 151 6.81 9.77 20.91
N LYS A 152 7.78 9.16 20.19
CA LYS A 152 8.94 9.89 19.67
C LYS A 152 8.81 10.31 18.21
N GLN A 153 7.70 9.99 17.55
CA GLN A 153 7.52 10.25 16.13
C GLN A 153 6.04 10.53 15.80
N LYS A 154 5.77 11.12 14.64
CA LYS A 154 4.43 11.46 14.13
C LYS A 154 4.22 10.95 12.69
N VAL A 155 5.08 10.07 12.23
CA VAL A 155 5.04 9.50 10.87
C VAL A 155 4.07 8.35 10.76
N PHE A 156 3.98 7.52 11.81
CA PHE A 156 3.13 6.34 11.88
C PHE A 156 2.43 6.26 13.24
N TYR A 157 1.11 6.14 13.24
CA TYR A 157 0.25 6.18 14.41
C TYR A 157 -0.11 4.77 14.89
N PRO A 158 -0.40 4.59 16.20
CA PRO A 158 -0.87 3.31 16.71
C PRO A 158 -2.35 3.06 16.36
N LEU A 159 -2.78 1.80 16.38
CA LEU A 159 -4.15 1.37 16.07
C LEU A 159 -5.22 2.00 16.96
N ASN A 160 -4.92 2.24 18.23
CA ASN A 160 -5.85 2.87 19.18
C ASN A 160 -6.00 4.39 18.98
N ARG A 161 -5.22 4.99 18.11
CA ARG A 161 -5.28 6.42 17.74
C ARG A 161 -4.82 6.57 16.30
N PRO A 162 -5.58 6.06 15.32
CA PRO A 162 -5.20 6.07 13.92
C PRO A 162 -5.13 7.50 13.37
N PHE A 163 -4.43 7.68 12.26
CA PHE A 163 -4.43 8.93 11.52
C PHE A 163 -5.80 9.20 10.89
N LYS A 164 -6.46 8.14 10.39
CA LYS A 164 -7.85 8.14 9.91
C LYS A 164 -8.48 6.79 10.25
N GLU A 165 -9.74 6.78 10.66
CA GLU A 165 -10.46 5.58 11.14
C GLU A 165 -10.69 4.53 10.05
N ASP A 166 -10.87 4.96 8.81
CA ASP A 166 -11.18 4.14 7.65
C ASP A 166 -10.17 4.36 6.52
N GLY A 167 -10.14 3.43 5.57
CA GLY A 167 -9.27 3.48 4.41
C GLY A 167 -9.66 4.60 3.43
N HIS A 168 -8.74 4.92 2.55
CA HIS A 168 -8.87 6.02 1.58
C HIS A 168 -9.29 5.57 0.18
N ILE A 169 -9.26 4.27 -0.08
CA ILE A 169 -9.67 3.69 -1.36
C ILE A 169 -11.17 3.34 -1.25
N GLN A 170 -12.00 3.95 -2.10
CA GLN A 170 -13.42 3.70 -2.13
C GLN A 170 -13.84 3.28 -3.53
N VAL A 171 -14.73 2.29 -3.62
CA VAL A 171 -15.32 1.85 -4.87
C VAL A 171 -16.65 2.57 -5.07
N LEU A 172 -16.78 3.26 -6.20
CA LEU A 172 -17.97 4.00 -6.58
C LEU A 172 -18.69 3.29 -7.72
N TYR A 173 -19.99 3.07 -7.57
CA TYR A 173 -20.84 2.47 -8.59
C TYR A 173 -21.87 3.47 -9.10
N GLY A 174 -22.21 3.39 -10.37
CA GLY A 174 -23.21 4.24 -10.98
C GLY A 174 -23.43 3.94 -12.46
N ASN A 175 -24.36 4.66 -13.08
CA ASN A 175 -24.66 4.50 -14.50
C ASN A 175 -23.49 4.88 -15.42
N LEU A 176 -22.57 5.73 -14.97
CA LEU A 176 -21.36 6.08 -15.71
C LEU A 176 -20.32 4.95 -15.66
N CYS A 177 -20.25 4.24 -14.54
CA CYS A 177 -19.31 3.13 -14.34
C CYS A 177 -20.00 2.00 -13.56
N PRO A 178 -20.81 1.17 -14.21
CA PRO A 178 -21.59 0.14 -13.55
C PRO A 178 -20.75 -0.99 -12.95
N GLU A 179 -19.56 -1.24 -13.50
CA GLU A 179 -18.60 -2.23 -12.98
C GLU A 179 -17.75 -1.69 -11.83
N GLY A 180 -17.93 -0.41 -11.46
CA GLY A 180 -17.22 0.26 -10.38
C GLY A 180 -16.00 1.05 -10.84
N SER A 181 -15.76 2.15 -10.15
CA SER A 181 -14.58 3.00 -10.28
C SER A 181 -13.90 3.19 -8.93
N ILE A 182 -12.63 3.55 -8.94
CA ILE A 182 -11.84 3.74 -7.74
C ILE A 182 -11.67 5.23 -7.44
N ALA A 183 -12.08 5.65 -6.26
CA ALA A 183 -11.83 6.97 -5.74
C ALA A 183 -10.85 6.93 -4.57
N LYS A 184 -9.97 7.93 -4.50
CA LYS A 184 -9.11 8.17 -3.36
C LYS A 184 -9.69 9.30 -2.53
N ILE A 185 -10.27 8.96 -1.38
CA ILE A 185 -10.92 9.91 -0.49
C ILE A 185 -9.92 10.43 0.55
N SER A 186 -9.48 11.66 0.38
CA SER A 186 -8.53 12.29 1.31
C SER A 186 -9.20 12.90 2.54
N GLY A 187 -10.53 13.06 2.51
CA GLY A 187 -11.32 13.72 3.54
C GLY A 187 -11.44 15.24 3.37
N LYS A 188 -10.91 15.79 2.27
CA LYS A 188 -11.00 17.22 1.93
C LYS A 188 -12.12 17.51 0.92
N GLU A 189 -12.56 16.49 0.20
CA GLU A 189 -13.48 16.57 -0.94
C GLU A 189 -14.95 16.63 -0.50
N GLY A 190 -15.26 16.26 0.76
CA GLY A 190 -16.63 16.02 1.22
C GLY A 190 -17.20 14.69 0.70
N ASN A 191 -18.40 14.35 1.18
CA ASN A 191 -19.05 13.08 0.86
C ASN A 191 -20.15 13.21 -0.22
N TYR A 192 -20.38 14.42 -0.72
CA TYR A 192 -21.40 14.69 -1.71
C TYR A 192 -20.99 15.85 -2.61
N PHE A 193 -21.17 15.67 -3.90
CA PHE A 193 -21.02 16.72 -4.90
C PHE A 193 -22.08 16.55 -5.99
N ARG A 194 -22.68 17.66 -6.44
CA ARG A 194 -23.57 17.71 -7.59
C ARG A 194 -23.28 18.96 -8.40
N GLY A 195 -23.07 18.78 -9.68
CA GLY A 195 -22.80 19.88 -10.60
C GLY A 195 -22.89 19.45 -12.07
N PRO A 196 -22.86 20.40 -13.02
CA PRO A 196 -22.74 20.09 -14.43
C PRO A 196 -21.40 19.43 -14.73
N ALA A 197 -21.40 18.40 -15.57
CA ALA A 197 -20.18 17.77 -16.05
C ALA A 197 -19.66 18.55 -17.27
N ARG A 198 -18.34 18.77 -17.31
CA ARG A 198 -17.61 19.17 -18.50
C ARG A 198 -16.76 17.99 -18.93
N VAL A 199 -16.92 17.56 -20.17
CA VAL A 199 -16.24 16.38 -20.71
C VAL A 199 -15.12 16.81 -21.64
N TYR A 200 -13.98 16.15 -21.55
CA TYR A 200 -12.81 16.32 -22.39
C TYR A 200 -12.40 14.97 -22.99
N ASP A 201 -11.90 14.99 -24.20
CA ASP A 201 -11.39 13.79 -24.86
C ASP A 201 -9.94 13.47 -24.43
N THR A 202 -9.20 14.49 -24.01
CA THR A 202 -7.80 14.35 -23.59
C THR A 202 -7.49 15.14 -22.32
N GLU A 203 -6.42 14.76 -21.60
CA GLU A 203 -5.91 15.49 -20.44
C GLU A 203 -5.38 16.88 -20.85
N ASP A 204 -4.74 16.97 -22.02
CA ASP A 204 -4.17 18.21 -22.51
C ASP A 204 -5.24 19.30 -22.70
N GLU A 205 -6.40 18.96 -23.28
CA GLU A 205 -7.53 19.88 -23.41
C GLU A 205 -8.05 20.39 -22.06
N LEU A 206 -8.10 19.51 -21.06
CA LEU A 206 -8.47 19.91 -19.69
C LEU A 206 -7.45 20.87 -19.10
N ILE A 207 -6.17 20.61 -19.28
CA ILE A 207 -5.08 21.46 -18.79
C ILE A 207 -5.12 22.84 -19.45
N GLU A 208 -5.30 22.89 -20.77
CA GLU A 208 -5.42 24.17 -21.51
C GLU A 208 -6.60 25.02 -21.01
N ASP A 209 -7.76 24.42 -20.75
CA ASP A 209 -8.93 25.12 -20.21
C ASP A 209 -8.71 25.59 -18.77
N LEU A 210 -7.97 24.83 -17.95
CA LEU A 210 -7.59 25.24 -16.62
C LEU A 210 -6.62 26.42 -16.62
N GLU A 211 -5.59 26.39 -17.48
CA GLU A 211 -4.59 27.46 -17.63
C GLU A 211 -5.21 28.74 -18.19
N SER A 212 -6.16 28.59 -19.12
CA SER A 212 -6.90 29.70 -19.73
C SER A 212 -8.01 30.27 -18.84
N ASN A 213 -8.20 29.76 -17.62
CA ASN A 213 -9.29 30.14 -16.69
C ASN A 213 -10.70 30.02 -17.29
N ILE A 214 -10.90 29.13 -18.27
CA ILE A 214 -12.22 28.83 -18.82
C ILE A 214 -13.05 28.02 -17.80
N ILE A 215 -12.38 27.16 -16.99
CA ILE A 215 -12.99 26.47 -15.88
C ILE A 215 -12.96 27.41 -14.67
N GLN A 216 -14.12 27.92 -14.30
CA GLN A 216 -14.26 28.77 -13.12
C GLN A 216 -14.61 27.95 -11.88
N LYS A 217 -14.10 28.44 -10.73
CA LYS A 217 -14.45 27.87 -9.44
C LYS A 217 -15.93 28.10 -9.18
N GLY A 218 -16.71 27.00 -9.07
CA GLY A 218 -18.11 27.03 -8.71
C GLY A 218 -18.37 27.29 -7.22
#